data_d7952bb6b99799fcbbb52e63a9f4c3c4
#
_entry.id   d7952bb6b99799fcbbb52e63a9f4c3c4
#
_cell.length_a   1.000
_cell.length_b   1.000
_cell.length_c   1.000
_cell.angle_alpha   90.00
_cell.angle_beta   90.00
_cell.angle_gamma   90.00
#
_symmetry.space_group_name_H-M   'P 1'
#
loop_
_entity.id
_entity.type
_entity.pdbx_description
1 polymer ?
#
loop_
_entity_poly.entity_id
_entity_poly.type
_entity_poly.pdbx_seq_one_letter_code
_entity_poly.pdbx_strand_id
1 'polypeptide(L)'
;SMEQMLYNEYGIKVQSLQQIPAGWSASAWKVHSECGDYFLKVYDKHKPSTRNWIARIDSYMPVVLWLHENTKLQKKMTAPILTRDRTYKKEDSSFLYMVFPFIEGSTICDEKLKPEQIREVAQIISKLHFHGAEIPASTNSLIETFDVSFCTTLSNRLGNIHASASLQEVLKPYMTLLAQATESLQSMGLLLQNSKMRYVMCHTDL
;
A
#
# COMPACT_ATOMS: atom_id res chain seq x y z
N SER A 1 -3.53 -26.07 0.16
CA SER A 1 -4.11 -25.19 1.21
C SER A 1 -3.10 -24.12 1.61
N MET A 2 -3.57 -23.06 2.27
CA MET A 2 -2.69 -22.02 2.85
C MET A 2 -1.71 -22.60 3.88
N GLU A 3 -2.15 -23.53 4.70
CA GLU A 3 -1.31 -24.18 5.71
C GLU A 3 -0.14 -24.94 5.07
N GLN A 4 -0.41 -25.68 3.99
CA GLN A 4 0.64 -26.39 3.28
C GLN A 4 1.65 -25.43 2.63
N MET A 5 1.17 -24.32 2.07
CA MET A 5 2.01 -23.27 1.52
C MET A 5 2.90 -22.66 2.62
N LEU A 6 2.32 -22.29 3.77
CA LEU A 6 3.06 -21.73 4.91
C LEU A 6 4.12 -22.70 5.43
N TYR A 7 3.82 -23.98 5.50
CA TYR A 7 4.78 -24.98 5.91
C TYR A 7 5.92 -25.16 4.88
N ASN A 8 5.57 -25.31 3.60
CA ASN A 8 6.56 -25.58 2.56
C ASN A 8 7.49 -24.40 2.33
N GLU A 9 6.92 -23.20 2.25
CA GLU A 9 7.66 -22.00 1.82
C GLU A 9 8.34 -21.28 3.00
N TYR A 10 7.71 -21.30 4.18
CA TYR A 10 8.18 -20.53 5.35
C TYR A 10 8.61 -21.42 6.51
N GLY A 11 8.29 -22.72 6.48
CA GLY A 11 8.53 -23.62 7.62
C GLY A 11 7.56 -23.42 8.80
N ILE A 12 6.45 -22.69 8.59
CA ILE A 12 5.50 -22.37 9.62
C ILE A 12 4.49 -23.51 9.78
N LYS A 13 4.51 -24.18 10.94
CA LYS A 13 3.51 -25.18 11.32
C LYS A 13 2.28 -24.49 11.89
N VAL A 14 1.25 -24.38 11.08
CA VAL A 14 0.00 -23.72 11.43
C VAL A 14 -0.81 -24.53 12.43
N GLN A 15 -1.24 -23.92 13.52
CA GLN A 15 -2.20 -24.46 14.49
C GLN A 15 -3.61 -23.99 14.17
N SER A 16 -3.76 -22.71 13.81
CA SER A 16 -5.04 -22.16 13.35
C SER A 16 -4.85 -20.94 12.44
N LEU A 17 -5.85 -20.70 11.60
CA LEU A 17 -5.95 -19.54 10.71
C LEU A 17 -7.23 -18.78 11.06
N GLN A 18 -7.10 -17.52 11.38
CA GLN A 18 -8.22 -16.63 11.66
C GLN A 18 -8.22 -15.49 10.64
N GLN A 19 -9.27 -15.38 9.85
CA GLN A 19 -9.43 -14.20 8.98
C GLN A 19 -9.73 -12.98 9.86
N ILE A 20 -9.04 -11.91 9.58
CA ILE A 20 -9.19 -10.63 10.28
C ILE A 20 -9.63 -9.54 9.30
N PRO A 21 -10.26 -8.45 9.80
CA PRO A 21 -10.60 -7.32 8.95
C PRO A 21 -9.37 -6.85 8.19
N ALA A 22 -9.53 -6.66 6.89
CA ALA A 22 -8.45 -6.29 5.99
C ALA A 22 -8.77 -4.99 5.26
N GLY A 23 -7.73 -4.36 4.73
CA GLY A 23 -7.88 -3.26 3.79
C GLY A 23 -8.43 -3.71 2.43
N TRP A 24 -8.49 -2.79 1.49
CA TRP A 24 -9.18 -2.94 0.19
C TRP A 24 -8.47 -3.89 -0.79
N SER A 25 -7.16 -4.09 -0.64
CA SER A 25 -6.33 -4.75 -1.67
C SER A 25 -6.06 -6.23 -1.42
N ALA A 26 -6.15 -6.71 -0.18
CA ALA A 26 -5.81 -8.08 0.19
C ALA A 26 -6.73 -8.63 1.27
N SER A 27 -6.88 -9.93 1.34
CA SER A 27 -7.41 -10.61 2.52
C SER A 27 -6.30 -10.71 3.57
N ALA A 28 -6.64 -10.58 4.84
CA ALA A 28 -5.70 -10.69 5.94
C ALA A 28 -6.06 -11.82 6.89
N TRP A 29 -5.05 -12.51 7.37
CA TRP A 29 -5.19 -13.65 8.27
C TRP A 29 -4.18 -13.56 9.42
N LYS A 30 -4.65 -13.81 10.62
CA LYS A 30 -3.78 -14.12 11.75
C LYS A 30 -3.48 -15.62 11.69
N VAL A 31 -2.21 -15.97 11.71
CA VAL A 31 -1.70 -17.34 11.67
C VAL A 31 -1.14 -17.66 13.04
N HIS A 32 -1.75 -18.58 13.75
CA HIS A 32 -1.21 -19.11 15.02
C HIS A 32 -0.32 -20.31 14.73
N SER A 33 0.87 -20.32 15.31
CA SER A 33 1.81 -21.43 15.22
C SER A 33 2.53 -21.70 16.54
N GLU A 34 3.25 -22.82 16.61
CA GLU A 34 4.08 -23.17 17.78
C GLU A 34 5.20 -22.15 18.05
N CYS A 35 5.68 -21.47 17.00
CA CYS A 35 6.79 -20.50 17.07
C CYS A 35 6.35 -19.03 17.21
N GLY A 36 5.04 -18.79 17.35
CA GLY A 36 4.47 -17.45 17.47
C GLY A 36 3.41 -17.16 16.41
N ASP A 37 2.94 -15.92 16.42
CA ASP A 37 1.88 -15.47 15.55
C ASP A 37 2.44 -14.70 14.34
N TYR A 38 1.76 -14.88 13.20
CA TYR A 38 2.12 -14.21 11.95
C TYR A 38 0.90 -13.52 11.34
N PHE A 39 1.18 -12.53 10.52
CA PHE A 39 0.19 -11.84 9.71
C PHE A 39 0.39 -12.23 8.24
N LEU A 40 -0.62 -12.89 7.65
CA LEU A 40 -0.60 -13.32 6.26
C LEU A 40 -1.49 -12.41 5.42
N LYS A 41 -0.92 -11.77 4.40
CA LYS A 41 -1.65 -11.07 3.34
C LYS A 41 -1.80 -11.99 2.12
N VAL A 42 -3.03 -12.05 1.61
CA VAL A 42 -3.37 -12.85 0.43
C VAL A 42 -4.01 -11.93 -0.63
N TYR A 43 -3.34 -11.76 -1.73
CA TYR A 43 -3.81 -10.95 -2.86
C TYR A 43 -4.39 -11.86 -3.94
N ASP A 44 -5.65 -11.65 -4.28
CA ASP A 44 -6.34 -12.38 -5.35
C ASP A 44 -6.00 -11.73 -6.71
N LYS A 45 -5.27 -12.47 -7.56
CA LYS A 45 -4.84 -12.00 -8.89
C LYS A 45 -5.99 -11.80 -9.88
N HIS A 46 -7.13 -12.40 -9.62
CA HIS A 46 -8.31 -12.29 -10.50
C HIS A 46 -9.11 -11.01 -10.24
N LYS A 47 -8.94 -10.37 -9.08
CA LYS A 47 -9.60 -9.11 -8.76
C LYS A 47 -8.94 -7.94 -9.49
N PRO A 48 -9.67 -7.18 -10.34
CA PRO A 48 -9.10 -6.04 -11.06
C PRO A 48 -8.47 -5.00 -10.15
N SER A 49 -9.07 -4.73 -8.99
CA SER A 49 -8.56 -3.79 -7.99
C SER A 49 -7.21 -4.21 -7.40
N THR A 50 -6.90 -5.49 -7.38
CA THR A 50 -5.68 -6.04 -6.78
C THR A 50 -4.47 -5.99 -7.74
N ARG A 51 -4.71 -6.04 -9.06
CA ARG A 51 -3.64 -6.10 -10.07
C ARG A 51 -2.66 -4.93 -9.96
N ASN A 52 -3.15 -3.72 -9.79
CA ASN A 52 -2.32 -2.53 -9.66
C ASN A 52 -1.45 -2.55 -8.40
N TRP A 53 -1.97 -3.12 -7.30
CA TRP A 53 -1.22 -3.27 -6.06
C TRP A 53 -0.12 -4.31 -6.18
N ILE A 54 -0.43 -5.48 -6.78
CA ILE A 54 0.55 -6.55 -7.01
C ILE A 54 1.72 -6.03 -7.87
N ALA A 55 1.43 -5.30 -8.94
CA ALA A 55 2.44 -4.75 -9.84
C ALA A 55 3.41 -3.78 -9.12
N ARG A 56 2.97 -3.13 -8.04
CA ARG A 56 3.79 -2.20 -7.27
C ARG A 56 4.64 -2.87 -6.19
N ILE A 57 4.29 -4.08 -5.75
CA ILE A 57 5.01 -4.77 -4.66
C ILE A 57 6.50 -4.89 -4.99
N ASP A 58 6.84 -5.33 -6.19
CA ASP A 58 8.23 -5.52 -6.62
C ASP A 58 9.02 -4.21 -6.72
N SER A 59 8.33 -3.08 -6.86
CA SER A 59 8.96 -1.77 -6.90
C SER A 59 9.35 -1.25 -5.51
N TYR A 60 8.51 -1.43 -4.49
CA TYR A 60 8.77 -0.85 -3.17
C TYR A 60 9.34 -1.84 -2.16
N MET A 61 9.15 -3.14 -2.33
CA MET A 61 9.57 -4.12 -1.34
C MET A 61 11.09 -4.18 -1.13
N PRO A 62 11.95 -4.05 -2.16
CA PRO A 62 13.40 -3.92 -1.95
C PRO A 62 13.77 -2.73 -1.06
N VAL A 63 13.04 -1.62 -1.17
CA VAL A 63 13.22 -0.44 -0.31
C VAL A 63 12.84 -0.75 1.14
N VAL A 64 11.71 -1.40 1.36
CA VAL A 64 11.24 -1.80 2.70
C VAL A 64 12.26 -2.73 3.37
N LEU A 65 12.74 -3.73 2.65
CA LEU A 65 13.75 -4.67 3.17
C LEU A 65 15.05 -3.96 3.51
N TRP A 66 15.55 -3.12 2.62
CA TRP A 66 16.78 -2.36 2.86
C TRP A 66 16.67 -1.45 4.09
N LEU A 67 15.57 -0.69 4.20
CA LEU A 67 15.31 0.17 5.37
C LEU A 67 15.24 -0.64 6.67
N HIS A 68 14.59 -1.78 6.64
CA HIS A 68 14.46 -2.67 7.79
C HIS A 68 15.81 -3.26 8.21
N GLU A 69 16.66 -3.65 7.28
CA GLU A 69 17.94 -4.29 7.56
C GLU A 69 19.06 -3.31 7.90
N ASN A 70 19.04 -2.11 7.33
CA ASN A 70 20.18 -1.19 7.36
C ASN A 70 19.96 0.07 8.21
N THR A 71 18.75 0.25 8.79
CA THR A 71 18.46 1.47 9.55
C THR A 71 17.86 1.17 10.92
N LYS A 72 17.82 2.19 11.78
CA LYS A 72 17.15 2.12 13.08
C LYS A 72 15.61 2.08 12.95
N LEU A 73 15.09 2.17 11.74
CA LEU A 73 13.65 2.01 11.47
C LEU A 73 13.18 0.56 11.66
N GLN A 74 14.06 -0.43 11.69
CA GLN A 74 13.74 -1.84 11.97
C GLN A 74 12.76 -2.02 13.13
N LYS A 75 12.92 -1.26 14.21
CA LYS A 75 12.07 -1.33 15.41
C LYS A 75 10.74 -0.58 15.28
N LYS A 76 10.52 0.13 14.18
CA LYS A 76 9.39 1.03 13.95
C LYS A 76 8.60 0.71 12.69
N MET A 77 9.02 -0.28 11.94
CA MET A 77 8.38 -0.76 10.74
C MET A 77 8.38 -2.28 10.71
N THR A 78 7.50 -2.87 9.97
CA THR A 78 7.52 -4.30 9.69
C THR A 78 8.03 -4.57 8.29
N ALA A 79 8.69 -5.71 8.11
CA ALA A 79 9.09 -6.24 6.82
C ALA A 79 8.58 -7.67 6.66
N PRO A 80 8.37 -8.15 5.43
CA PRO A 80 7.94 -9.52 5.21
C PRO A 80 9.01 -10.53 5.66
N ILE A 81 8.56 -11.64 6.17
CA ILE A 81 9.40 -12.82 6.42
C ILE A 81 9.73 -13.43 5.08
N LEU A 82 11.01 -13.69 4.86
CA LEU A 82 11.46 -14.30 3.61
C LEU A 82 11.08 -15.79 3.56
N THR A 83 10.73 -16.26 2.38
CA THR A 83 10.57 -17.69 2.10
C THR A 83 11.90 -18.42 2.26
N ARG A 84 11.89 -19.75 2.22
CA ARG A 84 13.11 -20.57 2.21
C ARG A 84 14.04 -20.25 1.03
N ASP A 85 13.47 -19.85 -0.10
CA ASP A 85 14.20 -19.38 -1.29
C ASP A 85 14.60 -17.89 -1.20
N ARG A 86 14.47 -17.28 -0.01
CA ARG A 86 14.83 -15.89 0.29
C ARG A 86 14.07 -14.86 -0.56
N THR A 87 12.85 -15.17 -0.94
CA THR A 87 11.93 -14.20 -1.57
C THR A 87 10.95 -13.62 -0.54
N TYR A 88 10.51 -12.39 -0.74
CA TYR A 88 9.58 -11.71 0.16
C TYR A 88 8.10 -12.03 -0.11
N LYS A 89 7.83 -12.81 -1.12
CA LYS A 89 6.48 -13.22 -1.51
C LYS A 89 6.50 -14.64 -2.07
N LYS A 90 5.35 -15.31 -1.98
CA LYS A 90 5.07 -16.54 -2.72
C LYS A 90 3.91 -16.32 -3.65
N GLU A 91 3.97 -16.85 -4.84
CA GLU A 91 2.89 -16.76 -5.83
C GLU A 91 2.50 -18.12 -6.38
N ASP A 92 1.22 -18.27 -6.67
CA ASP A 92 0.68 -19.32 -7.53
C ASP A 92 -0.14 -18.70 -8.68
N SER A 93 -0.88 -19.52 -9.42
CA SER A 93 -1.72 -19.03 -10.54
C SER A 93 -2.78 -18.02 -10.12
N SER A 94 -3.28 -18.09 -8.89
CA SER A 94 -4.46 -17.37 -8.42
C SER A 94 -4.14 -16.31 -7.37
N PHE A 95 -3.10 -16.53 -6.55
CA PHE A 95 -2.83 -15.71 -5.39
C PHE A 95 -1.36 -15.30 -5.27
N LEU A 96 -1.15 -14.18 -4.60
CA LEU A 96 0.15 -13.77 -4.07
C LEU A 96 0.05 -13.70 -2.55
N TYR A 97 1.03 -14.28 -1.87
CA TYR A 97 1.11 -14.40 -0.42
C TYR A 97 2.32 -13.64 0.11
N MET A 98 2.12 -12.90 1.20
CA MET A 98 3.20 -12.28 1.97
C MET A 98 2.96 -12.52 3.46
N VAL A 99 4.00 -12.94 4.16
CA VAL A 99 3.95 -13.23 5.60
C VAL A 99 4.76 -12.18 6.34
N PHE A 100 4.21 -11.69 7.44
CA PHE A 100 4.86 -10.70 8.32
C PHE A 100 4.81 -11.20 9.77
N PRO A 101 5.70 -10.73 10.65
CA PRO A 101 5.49 -10.91 12.08
C PRO A 101 4.14 -10.29 12.48
N PHE A 102 3.41 -10.97 13.36
CA PHE A 102 2.19 -10.38 13.91
C PHE A 102 2.56 -9.32 14.95
N ILE A 103 1.95 -8.16 14.86
CA ILE A 103 2.14 -7.06 15.81
C ILE A 103 0.92 -7.02 16.71
N GLU A 104 1.09 -7.30 17.99
CA GLU A 104 0.03 -7.15 18.97
C GLU A 104 -0.27 -5.66 19.19
N GLY A 105 -1.55 -5.35 19.31
CA GLY A 105 -2.02 -3.98 19.54
C GLY A 105 -3.34 -3.69 18.82
N SER A 106 -3.76 -2.45 18.92
CA SER A 106 -4.93 -1.92 18.22
C SER A 106 -4.51 -0.78 17.30
N THR A 107 -5.23 -0.64 16.20
CA THR A 107 -5.09 0.54 15.34
C THR A 107 -5.69 1.76 16.03
N ILE A 108 -5.09 2.93 15.83
CA ILE A 108 -5.57 4.18 16.42
C ILE A 108 -6.88 4.63 15.75
N CYS A 109 -7.05 4.28 14.48
CA CYS A 109 -8.25 4.51 13.66
C CYS A 109 -8.84 5.92 13.84
N ASP A 110 -9.95 6.06 14.58
CA ASP A 110 -10.65 7.32 14.76
C ASP A 110 -10.25 8.08 16.04
N GLU A 111 -9.27 7.57 16.78
CA GLU A 111 -8.79 8.24 17.99
C GLU A 111 -7.80 9.36 17.64
N LYS A 112 -7.81 10.43 18.46
CA LYS A 112 -6.78 11.47 18.35
C LYS A 112 -5.44 10.97 18.85
N LEU A 113 -4.41 11.13 18.06
CA LEU A 113 -3.04 10.85 18.46
C LEU A 113 -2.64 11.67 19.69
N LYS A 114 -2.00 11.02 20.63
CA LYS A 114 -1.36 11.70 21.77
C LYS A 114 -0.12 12.47 21.30
N PRO A 115 0.29 13.56 21.99
CA PRO A 115 1.48 14.33 21.60
C PRO A 115 2.76 13.50 21.43
N GLU A 116 2.93 12.45 22.25
CA GLU A 116 4.07 11.53 22.17
C GLU A 116 4.04 10.70 20.88
N GLN A 117 2.86 10.23 20.49
CA GLN A 117 2.64 9.47 19.25
C GLN A 117 2.90 10.35 18.02
N ILE A 118 2.40 11.60 18.03
CA ILE A 118 2.67 12.58 16.96
C ILE A 118 4.18 12.81 16.81
N ARG A 119 4.88 13.00 17.93
CA ARG A 119 6.33 13.20 17.93
C ARG A 119 7.07 11.97 17.40
N GLU A 120 6.63 10.78 17.78
CA GLU A 120 7.23 9.53 17.31
C GLU A 120 7.04 9.33 15.81
N VAL A 121 5.82 9.54 15.30
CA VAL A 121 5.52 9.48 13.86
C VAL A 121 6.38 10.49 13.09
N ALA A 122 6.47 11.74 13.56
CA ALA A 122 7.30 12.76 12.94
C ALA A 122 8.78 12.36 12.89
N GLN A 123 9.32 11.71 13.95
CA GLN A 123 10.68 11.19 13.97
C GLN A 123 10.87 10.03 12.98
N ILE A 124 9.90 9.15 12.82
CA ILE A 124 9.93 8.05 11.85
C ILE A 124 9.99 8.64 10.42
N ILE A 125 9.10 9.59 10.10
CA ILE A 125 9.05 10.26 8.80
C ILE A 125 10.38 10.97 8.51
N SER A 126 10.92 11.71 9.49
CA SER A 126 12.21 12.40 9.34
C SER A 126 13.34 11.43 9.00
N LYS A 127 13.39 10.26 9.65
CA LYS A 127 14.39 9.23 9.35
C LYS A 127 14.17 8.62 7.97
N LEU A 128 12.93 8.38 7.56
CA LEU A 128 12.60 7.88 6.22
C LEU A 128 13.11 8.85 5.15
N HIS A 129 12.87 10.16 5.32
CA HIS A 129 13.35 11.20 4.42
C HIS A 129 14.89 11.27 4.38
N PHE A 130 15.54 11.10 5.54
CA PHE A 130 17.00 11.11 5.64
C PHE A 130 17.63 9.93 4.88
N HIS A 131 17.12 8.72 5.10
CA HIS A 131 17.66 7.51 4.48
C HIS A 131 17.26 7.35 3.01
N GLY A 132 16.31 8.11 2.50
CA GLY A 132 15.86 8.00 1.12
C GLY A 132 16.96 8.08 0.07
N ALA A 133 17.99 8.93 0.31
CA ALA A 133 19.13 9.07 -0.59
C ALA A 133 20.17 7.94 -0.47
N GLU A 134 20.11 7.11 0.57
CA GLU A 134 21.05 6.02 0.85
C GLU A 134 20.58 4.68 0.26
N ILE A 135 19.35 4.60 -0.19
CA ILE A 135 18.74 3.37 -0.70
C ILE A 135 19.40 2.99 -2.02
N PRO A 136 20.07 1.80 -2.11
CA PRO A 136 20.80 1.40 -3.31
C PRO A 136 19.89 0.87 -4.43
N ALA A 137 18.64 0.54 -4.11
CA ALA A 137 17.68 0.06 -5.08
C ALA A 137 17.22 1.18 -6.01
N SER A 138 16.91 0.85 -7.27
CA SER A 138 16.31 1.82 -8.18
C SER A 138 14.94 2.25 -7.66
N THR A 139 14.80 3.53 -7.34
CA THR A 139 13.55 4.13 -6.87
C THR A 139 12.79 4.86 -7.98
N ASN A 140 13.25 4.79 -9.23
CA ASN A 140 12.67 5.52 -10.35
C ASN A 140 11.18 5.21 -10.58
N SER A 141 10.78 3.95 -10.37
CA SER A 141 9.37 3.53 -10.48
C SER A 141 8.48 4.01 -9.33
N LEU A 142 9.08 4.56 -8.27
CA LEU A 142 8.39 5.10 -7.10
C LEU A 142 8.27 6.63 -7.15
N ILE A 143 8.90 7.28 -8.12
CA ILE A 143 8.82 8.73 -8.28
C ILE A 143 7.40 9.10 -8.69
N GLU A 144 6.79 10.04 -7.94
CA GLU A 144 5.48 10.59 -8.30
C GLU A 144 5.62 11.39 -9.60
N THR A 145 4.80 11.03 -10.58
CA THR A 145 4.80 11.65 -11.91
C THR A 145 3.78 12.78 -12.05
N PHE A 146 2.89 12.92 -11.06
CA PHE A 146 1.74 13.83 -11.10
C PHE A 146 0.88 13.64 -12.35
N ASP A 147 0.80 12.39 -12.85
CA ASP A 147 -0.06 12.04 -13.97
C ASP A 147 -1.52 12.06 -13.52
N VAL A 148 -2.26 12.98 -14.08
CA VAL A 148 -3.70 13.16 -13.86
C VAL A 148 -4.52 12.84 -15.11
N SER A 149 -4.02 11.95 -15.96
CA SER A 149 -4.69 11.52 -17.21
C SER A 149 -6.11 10.99 -16.98
N PHE A 150 -6.39 10.44 -15.78
CA PHE A 150 -7.74 10.04 -15.40
C PHE A 150 -8.76 11.19 -15.44
N CYS A 151 -8.33 12.45 -15.30
CA CYS A 151 -9.18 13.62 -15.38
C CYS A 151 -9.86 13.73 -16.75
N THR A 152 -9.13 13.41 -17.83
CA THR A 152 -9.71 13.38 -19.19
C THR A 152 -10.79 12.31 -19.29
N THR A 153 -10.54 11.12 -18.74
CA THR A 153 -11.52 10.03 -18.71
C THR A 153 -12.74 10.43 -17.89
N LEU A 154 -12.54 11.09 -16.74
CA LEU A 154 -13.62 11.56 -15.88
C LEU A 154 -14.45 12.63 -16.57
N SER A 155 -13.84 13.64 -17.19
CA SER A 155 -14.53 14.68 -17.96
C SER A 155 -15.39 14.09 -19.07
N ASN A 156 -14.83 13.14 -19.83
CA ASN A 156 -15.58 12.46 -20.90
C ASN A 156 -16.77 11.66 -20.36
N ARG A 157 -16.63 11.02 -19.22
CA ARG A 157 -17.73 10.29 -18.55
C ARG A 157 -18.79 11.23 -18.02
N LEU A 158 -18.40 12.33 -17.42
CA LEU A 158 -19.34 13.36 -16.92
C LEU A 158 -20.13 14.00 -18.09
N GLY A 159 -19.48 14.24 -19.23
CA GLY A 159 -20.14 14.78 -20.44
C GLY A 159 -21.07 13.79 -21.16
N ASN A 160 -20.86 12.49 -20.98
CA ASN A 160 -21.59 11.41 -21.67
C ASN A 160 -22.28 10.47 -20.67
N ILE A 161 -22.95 11.01 -19.65
CA ILE A 161 -23.59 10.17 -18.63
C ILE A 161 -24.78 9.43 -19.23
N HIS A 162 -24.55 8.20 -19.73
CA HIS A 162 -25.57 7.19 -19.95
C HIS A 162 -25.80 6.31 -18.69
N ALA A 163 -25.51 6.89 -17.52
CA ALA A 163 -25.71 6.20 -16.24
C ALA A 163 -27.19 6.02 -15.96
N SER A 164 -27.49 5.09 -15.04
CA SER A 164 -28.86 4.91 -14.54
C SER A 164 -29.43 6.24 -14.04
N ALA A 165 -30.73 6.45 -14.15
CA ALA A 165 -31.40 7.65 -13.70
C ALA A 165 -31.07 8.01 -12.24
N SER A 166 -30.94 7.00 -11.37
CA SER A 166 -30.57 7.17 -9.97
C SER A 166 -29.15 7.76 -9.79
N LEU A 167 -28.17 7.35 -10.61
CA LEU A 167 -26.81 7.88 -10.55
C LEU A 167 -26.76 9.32 -11.09
N GLN A 168 -27.52 9.61 -12.16
CA GLN A 168 -27.64 10.97 -12.69
C GLN A 168 -28.22 11.93 -11.65
N GLU A 169 -29.26 11.51 -10.94
CA GLU A 169 -29.91 12.30 -9.90
C GLU A 169 -28.95 12.63 -8.75
N VAL A 170 -28.14 11.65 -8.32
CA VAL A 170 -27.10 11.85 -7.29
C VAL A 170 -25.99 12.77 -7.75
N LEU A 171 -25.55 12.67 -9.01
CA LEU A 171 -24.43 13.46 -9.53
C LEU A 171 -24.83 14.88 -9.94
N LYS A 172 -26.07 15.11 -10.35
CA LYS A 172 -26.56 16.39 -10.88
C LYS A 172 -26.18 17.60 -10.01
N PRO A 173 -26.35 17.61 -8.68
CA PRO A 173 -25.98 18.75 -7.84
C PRO A 173 -24.48 19.03 -7.81
N TYR A 174 -23.64 18.05 -8.17
CA TYR A 174 -22.17 18.12 -8.06
C TYR A 174 -21.47 18.32 -9.40
N MET A 175 -22.19 18.31 -10.54
CA MET A 175 -21.59 18.33 -11.88
C MET A 175 -20.65 19.52 -12.09
N THR A 176 -21.08 20.73 -11.71
CA THR A 176 -20.25 21.94 -11.84
C THR A 176 -19.01 21.85 -10.97
N LEU A 177 -19.15 21.39 -9.73
CA LEU A 177 -18.03 21.22 -8.79
C LEU A 177 -17.03 20.18 -9.31
N LEU A 178 -17.52 19.06 -9.82
CA LEU A 178 -16.67 17.99 -10.40
C LEU A 178 -15.91 18.48 -11.62
N ALA A 179 -16.54 19.25 -12.52
CA ALA A 179 -15.89 19.84 -13.66
C ALA A 179 -14.76 20.80 -13.24
N GLN A 180 -15.06 21.74 -12.34
CA GLN A 180 -14.07 22.69 -11.79
C GLN A 180 -12.91 21.98 -11.07
N ALA A 181 -13.20 20.96 -10.26
CA ALA A 181 -12.18 20.17 -9.58
C ALA A 181 -11.28 19.44 -10.59
N THR A 182 -11.85 18.90 -11.65
CA THR A 182 -11.10 18.21 -12.72
C THR A 182 -10.16 19.16 -13.45
N GLU A 183 -10.62 20.33 -13.83
CA GLU A 183 -9.79 21.39 -14.46
C GLU A 183 -8.67 21.86 -13.53
N SER A 184 -8.98 22.06 -12.26
CA SER A 184 -8.00 22.46 -11.24
C SER A 184 -6.92 21.38 -11.06
N LEU A 185 -7.29 20.11 -11.03
CA LEU A 185 -6.36 18.99 -10.94
C LEU A 185 -5.46 18.90 -12.17
N GLN A 186 -6.01 19.09 -13.38
CA GLN A 186 -5.21 19.10 -14.61
C GLN A 186 -4.18 20.24 -14.59
N SER A 187 -4.61 21.43 -14.22
CA SER A 187 -3.73 22.60 -14.14
C SER A 187 -2.63 22.40 -13.09
N MET A 188 -2.98 21.86 -11.93
CA MET A 188 -2.03 21.54 -10.86
C MET A 188 -1.05 20.44 -11.26
N GLY A 189 -1.53 19.37 -11.92
CA GLY A 189 -0.68 18.30 -12.43
C GLY A 189 0.37 18.83 -13.38
N LEU A 190 -0.02 19.65 -14.36
CA LEU A 190 0.92 20.29 -15.30
C LEU A 190 1.92 21.21 -14.59
N LEU A 191 1.47 22.00 -13.60
CA LEU A 191 2.35 22.86 -12.82
C LEU A 191 3.41 22.04 -12.07
N LEU A 192 3.01 20.94 -11.41
CA LEU A 192 3.90 20.08 -10.64
C LEU A 192 4.87 19.32 -11.55
N GLN A 193 4.42 18.79 -12.68
CA GLN A 193 5.28 18.13 -13.67
C GLN A 193 6.40 19.03 -14.20
N ASN A 194 6.13 20.33 -14.36
CA ASN A 194 7.09 21.31 -14.83
C ASN A 194 7.88 22.03 -13.72
N SER A 195 7.63 21.69 -12.45
CA SER A 195 8.28 22.31 -11.32
C SER A 195 9.55 21.57 -10.94
N LYS A 196 10.59 22.33 -10.57
CA LYS A 196 11.81 21.76 -10.00
C LYS A 196 11.56 21.41 -8.55
N MET A 197 11.37 20.12 -8.26
CA MET A 197 11.07 19.64 -6.91
C MET A 197 12.22 18.83 -6.31
N ARG A 198 12.29 18.85 -4.98
CA ARG A 198 13.11 17.95 -4.21
C ARG A 198 12.29 16.71 -3.86
N TYR A 199 12.78 15.54 -4.24
CA TYR A 199 12.14 14.27 -3.94
C TYR A 199 12.69 13.70 -2.62
N VAL A 200 11.78 13.13 -1.84
CA VAL A 200 12.11 12.38 -0.61
C VAL A 200 11.25 11.12 -0.57
N MET A 201 11.71 10.10 0.13
CA MET A 201 10.92 8.89 0.34
C MET A 201 9.76 9.19 1.28
N CYS A 202 8.54 8.93 0.82
CA CYS A 202 7.32 9.14 1.59
C CYS A 202 6.58 7.82 1.84
N HIS A 203 5.86 7.74 2.95
CA HIS A 203 5.00 6.60 3.25
C HIS A 203 3.72 6.59 2.41
N THR A 204 3.20 7.75 2.08
CA THR A 204 1.99 8.00 1.25
C THR A 204 0.63 7.62 1.87
N ASP A 205 0.62 6.97 3.03
CA ASP A 205 -0.61 6.51 3.71
C ASP A 205 -0.40 6.60 5.23
N LEU A 206 -0.50 7.82 5.77
CA LEU A 206 -0.33 8.15 7.19
C LEU A 206 -1.59 8.81 7.76
#